data_614e1e778564d2d78ef8da210b5edac1
#
_entry.id   614e1e778564d2d78ef8da210b5edac1
#
_cell.length_a   1.000
_cell.length_b   1.000
_cell.length_c   1.000
_cell.angle_alpha   90.00
_cell.angle_beta   90.00
_cell.angle_gamma   90.00
#
_symmetry.space_group_name_H-M   'P 1'
#
loop_
_entity.id
_entity.type
_entity.pdbx_description
1 polymer ?
#
loop_
_entity_poly.entity_id
_entity_poly.type
_entity_poly.pdbx_seq_one_letter_code
_entity_poly.pdbx_strand_id
1 'polypeptide(L)'
;MNSKESKKNPVAAFFGAIGKFFKEFGEAAAKGDGAVKASLLVAGAGYWKRKQIIKGFLVTLLEIGLILYTVLIGVPYISQLNTLGTVERAMVYNPATMKNEVNDYDNSLLILLFGVISLSFLIVGILLWMANVRNTYRLQLRAEAGKHINTFKEDCNEMLNDKFHFTLLALPVLGVIIFNIMPLVVMICIAFTNYDKSHMPPNA
;
A
#
# COMPACT_ATOMS: atom_id res chain seq x y z
N MET A 1 12.32 44.52 -17.48
CA MET A 1 11.19 43.56 -17.70
C MET A 1 11.26 42.50 -16.60
N ASN A 2 10.51 42.73 -15.50
CA ASN A 2 10.52 41.83 -14.32
C ASN A 2 9.50 40.72 -14.53
N SER A 3 9.95 39.52 -14.87
CA SER A 3 9.13 38.34 -14.76
C SER A 3 9.06 37.94 -13.27
N LYS A 4 7.96 38.30 -12.59
CA LYS A 4 7.58 37.75 -11.32
C LYS A 4 7.29 36.28 -11.53
N GLU A 5 8.26 35.39 -11.33
CA GLU A 5 8.00 33.97 -11.03
C GLU A 5 7.15 33.92 -9.78
N SER A 6 5.85 33.71 -9.97
CA SER A 6 4.92 33.41 -8.88
C SER A 6 5.39 32.11 -8.23
N LYS A 7 6.05 32.22 -7.08
CA LYS A 7 6.35 31.05 -6.19
C LYS A 7 5.03 30.38 -5.86
N LYS A 8 4.67 29.33 -6.61
CA LYS A 8 3.50 28.51 -6.32
C LYS A 8 3.64 28.00 -4.89
N ASN A 9 2.65 28.29 -4.05
CA ASN A 9 2.62 27.82 -2.68
C ASN A 9 2.78 26.29 -2.68
N PRO A 10 3.82 25.71 -2.01
CA PRO A 10 4.11 24.28 -2.07
C PRO A 10 2.93 23.41 -1.60
N VAL A 11 2.16 23.93 -0.63
CA VAL A 11 0.94 23.27 -0.13
C VAL A 11 -0.15 23.21 -1.22
N ALA A 12 -0.39 24.32 -1.93
CA ALA A 12 -1.36 24.34 -3.03
C ALA A 12 -0.91 23.45 -4.21
N ALA A 13 0.41 23.37 -4.48
CA ALA A 13 0.95 22.46 -5.48
C ALA A 13 0.76 20.99 -5.09
N PHE A 14 0.93 20.64 -3.82
CA PHE A 14 0.71 19.28 -3.31
C PHE A 14 -0.77 18.86 -3.44
N PHE A 15 -1.72 19.67 -2.95
CA PHE A 15 -3.15 19.38 -3.11
C PHE A 15 -3.58 19.35 -4.58
N GLY A 16 -3.01 20.22 -5.41
CA GLY A 16 -3.23 20.20 -6.85
C GLY A 16 -2.73 18.90 -7.52
N ALA A 17 -1.61 18.36 -7.09
CA ALA A 17 -1.08 17.08 -7.56
C ALA A 17 -1.98 15.91 -7.17
N ILE A 18 -2.48 15.89 -5.93
CA ILE A 18 -3.46 14.89 -5.45
C ILE A 18 -4.75 14.98 -6.27
N GLY A 19 -5.33 16.16 -6.43
CA GLY A 19 -6.53 16.35 -7.23
C GLY A 19 -6.35 15.89 -8.69
N LYS A 20 -5.20 16.21 -9.30
CA LYS A 20 -4.83 15.73 -10.63
C LYS A 20 -4.73 14.20 -10.69
N PHE A 21 -4.16 13.57 -9.66
CA PHE A 21 -4.03 12.11 -9.57
C PHE A 21 -5.41 11.43 -9.63
N PHE A 22 -6.36 11.87 -8.80
CA PHE A 22 -7.72 11.31 -8.77
C PHE A 22 -8.50 11.60 -10.05
N LYS A 23 -8.35 12.80 -10.62
CA LYS A 23 -8.97 13.16 -11.90
C LYS A 23 -8.48 12.26 -13.03
N GLU A 24 -7.17 12.06 -13.17
CA GLU A 24 -6.60 11.18 -14.20
C GLU A 24 -7.03 9.72 -14.01
N PHE A 25 -7.17 9.25 -12.76
CA PHE A 25 -7.74 7.91 -12.49
C PHE A 25 -9.20 7.82 -12.95
N GLY A 26 -10.03 8.80 -12.62
CA GLY A 26 -11.43 8.86 -13.08
C GLY A 26 -11.55 8.88 -14.61
N GLU A 27 -10.70 9.64 -15.30
CA GLU A 27 -10.62 9.65 -16.76
C GLU A 27 -10.20 8.30 -17.33
N ALA A 28 -9.23 7.62 -16.70
CA ALA A 28 -8.79 6.29 -17.10
C ALA A 28 -9.91 5.25 -16.98
N ALA A 29 -10.66 5.27 -15.88
CA ALA A 29 -11.78 4.36 -15.66
C ALA A 29 -12.95 4.62 -16.64
N ALA A 30 -13.23 5.90 -16.96
CA ALA A 30 -14.34 6.28 -17.84
C ALA A 30 -14.00 6.12 -19.33
N LYS A 31 -12.84 6.64 -19.77
CA LYS A 31 -12.45 6.76 -21.18
C LYS A 31 -11.47 5.67 -21.64
N GLY A 32 -10.97 4.84 -20.72
CA GLY A 32 -10.06 3.75 -21.04
C GLY A 32 -10.69 2.72 -21.97
N ASP A 33 -9.86 2.12 -22.82
CA ASP A 33 -10.25 0.98 -23.67
C ASP A 33 -10.56 -0.28 -22.82
N GLY A 34 -11.06 -1.34 -23.48
CA GLY A 34 -11.41 -2.59 -22.78
C GLY A 34 -10.26 -3.18 -21.94
N ALA A 35 -9.01 -3.00 -22.35
CA ALA A 35 -7.86 -3.49 -21.59
C ALA A 35 -7.53 -2.60 -20.36
N VAL A 36 -7.72 -1.30 -20.45
CA VAL A 36 -7.61 -0.40 -19.29
C VAL A 36 -8.73 -0.68 -18.30
N LYS A 37 -9.95 -0.90 -18.77
CA LYS A 37 -11.08 -1.31 -17.91
C LYS A 37 -10.85 -2.69 -17.29
N ALA A 38 -10.29 -3.64 -18.04
CA ALA A 38 -9.88 -4.94 -17.48
C ALA A 38 -8.78 -4.80 -16.41
N SER A 39 -7.93 -3.76 -16.48
CA SER A 39 -6.92 -3.48 -15.43
C SER A 39 -7.52 -3.01 -14.10
N LEU A 40 -8.81 -2.71 -14.03
CA LEU A 40 -9.52 -2.49 -12.77
C LEU A 40 -9.72 -3.79 -11.99
N LEU A 41 -9.77 -4.94 -12.68
CA LEU A 41 -9.96 -6.27 -12.08
C LEU A 41 -8.67 -7.08 -12.04
N VAL A 42 -7.84 -6.98 -13.08
CA VAL A 42 -6.55 -7.68 -13.20
C VAL A 42 -5.52 -6.64 -13.64
N ALA A 43 -4.70 -6.20 -12.71
CA ALA A 43 -3.78 -5.06 -12.88
C ALA A 43 -2.86 -5.17 -14.12
N GLY A 44 -2.50 -6.38 -14.53
CA GLY A 44 -1.65 -6.65 -15.70
C GLY A 44 -2.33 -6.55 -17.07
N ALA A 45 -3.66 -6.57 -17.14
CA ALA A 45 -4.41 -6.69 -18.41
C ALA A 45 -4.05 -5.59 -19.43
N GLY A 46 -3.91 -4.35 -18.97
CA GLY A 46 -3.55 -3.21 -19.82
C GLY A 46 -2.14 -3.31 -20.41
N TYR A 47 -1.21 -3.96 -19.73
CA TYR A 47 0.15 -4.19 -20.21
C TYR A 47 0.21 -5.32 -21.24
N TRP A 48 -0.53 -6.42 -21.01
CA TRP A 48 -0.54 -7.57 -21.94
C TRP A 48 -1.04 -7.18 -23.33
N LYS A 49 -2.12 -6.41 -23.42
CA LYS A 49 -2.62 -5.90 -24.71
C LYS A 49 -1.56 -5.10 -25.47
N ARG A 50 -0.64 -4.46 -24.74
CA ARG A 50 0.42 -3.58 -25.31
C ARG A 50 1.79 -4.27 -25.40
N LYS A 51 1.79 -5.61 -25.40
CA LYS A 51 2.99 -6.47 -25.54
C LYS A 51 4.03 -6.32 -24.41
N GLN A 52 3.69 -5.67 -23.29
CA GLN A 52 4.53 -5.61 -22.09
C GLN A 52 4.24 -6.81 -21.18
N ILE A 53 4.46 -8.03 -21.66
CA ILE A 53 4.03 -9.28 -21.00
C ILE A 53 4.67 -9.43 -19.62
N ILE A 54 5.99 -9.23 -19.51
CA ILE A 54 6.74 -9.38 -18.24
C ILE A 54 6.22 -8.40 -17.19
N LYS A 55 6.03 -7.14 -17.58
CA LYS A 55 5.51 -6.10 -16.67
C LYS A 55 4.09 -6.40 -16.21
N GLY A 56 3.22 -6.84 -17.13
CA GLY A 56 1.87 -7.26 -16.79
C GLY A 56 1.85 -8.43 -15.82
N PHE A 57 2.71 -9.44 -16.02
CA PHE A 57 2.84 -10.58 -15.11
C PHE A 57 3.31 -10.16 -13.71
N LEU A 58 4.37 -9.33 -13.63
CA LEU A 58 4.90 -8.86 -12.35
C LEU A 58 3.85 -8.04 -11.56
N VAL A 59 3.12 -7.16 -12.24
CA VAL A 59 2.09 -6.33 -11.60
C VAL A 59 0.91 -7.19 -11.12
N THR A 60 0.49 -8.19 -11.90
CA THR A 60 -0.56 -9.13 -11.48
C THR A 60 -0.10 -10.00 -10.32
N LEU A 61 1.14 -10.47 -10.31
CA LEU A 61 1.70 -11.23 -9.20
C LEU A 61 1.71 -10.40 -7.90
N LEU A 62 2.09 -9.12 -7.99
CA LEU A 62 2.04 -8.19 -6.86
C LEU A 62 0.61 -7.97 -6.38
N GLU A 63 -0.36 -7.81 -7.28
CA GLU A 63 -1.78 -7.68 -6.95
C GLU A 63 -2.29 -8.91 -6.19
N ILE A 64 -2.01 -10.12 -6.70
CA ILE A 64 -2.38 -11.37 -6.03
C ILE A 64 -1.76 -11.45 -4.63
N GLY A 65 -0.48 -11.10 -4.49
CA GLY A 65 0.22 -11.06 -3.21
C GLY A 65 -0.43 -10.09 -2.22
N LEU A 66 -0.80 -8.88 -2.67
CA LEU A 66 -1.51 -7.89 -1.85
C LEU A 66 -2.90 -8.38 -1.42
N ILE A 67 -3.65 -9.01 -2.33
CA ILE A 67 -4.98 -9.57 -2.02
C ILE A 67 -4.84 -10.70 -1.00
N LEU A 68 -3.94 -11.64 -1.23
CA LEU A 68 -3.70 -12.75 -0.28
C LEU A 68 -3.28 -12.24 1.10
N TYR A 69 -2.33 -11.31 1.17
CA TYR A 69 -1.94 -10.69 2.42
C TYR A 69 -3.13 -10.02 3.11
N THR A 70 -3.90 -9.22 2.36
CA THR A 70 -5.05 -8.49 2.91
C THR A 70 -6.12 -9.45 3.45
N VAL A 71 -6.44 -10.52 2.73
CA VAL A 71 -7.49 -11.48 3.13
C VAL A 71 -7.02 -12.35 4.30
N LEU A 72 -5.78 -12.88 4.24
CA LEU A 72 -5.30 -13.86 5.22
C LEU A 72 -4.80 -13.21 6.52
N ILE A 73 -4.20 -12.02 6.43
CA ILE A 73 -3.56 -11.34 7.57
C ILE A 73 -4.26 -10.02 7.86
N GLY A 74 -4.46 -9.18 6.85
CA GLY A 74 -4.96 -7.81 7.03
C GLY A 74 -6.34 -7.76 7.64
N VAL A 75 -7.31 -8.46 7.06
CA VAL A 75 -8.71 -8.45 7.53
C VAL A 75 -8.86 -8.91 8.98
N PRO A 76 -8.26 -10.04 9.42
CA PRO A 76 -8.32 -10.45 10.81
C PRO A 76 -7.85 -9.37 11.80
N TYR A 77 -6.71 -8.75 11.56
CA TYR A 77 -6.15 -7.73 12.45
C TYR A 77 -6.89 -6.39 12.36
N ILE A 78 -7.29 -5.95 11.15
CA ILE A 78 -8.04 -4.70 10.98
C ILE A 78 -9.41 -4.77 11.65
N SER A 79 -10.09 -5.92 11.59
CA SER A 79 -11.40 -6.10 12.23
C SER A 79 -11.34 -6.03 13.76
N GLN A 80 -10.19 -6.36 14.34
CA GLN A 80 -9.98 -6.32 15.79
C GLN A 80 -9.42 -4.99 16.32
N LEU A 81 -9.13 -4.02 15.45
CA LEU A 81 -8.57 -2.73 15.86
C LEU A 81 -9.46 -1.91 16.79
N ASN A 82 -10.79 -2.11 16.72
CA ASN A 82 -11.73 -1.39 17.58
C ASN A 82 -11.85 -1.98 18.98
N THR A 83 -11.57 -3.29 19.16
CA THR A 83 -11.66 -4.00 20.44
C THR A 83 -10.30 -4.29 21.05
N LEU A 84 -9.24 -4.30 20.23
CA LEU A 84 -7.88 -4.71 20.60
C LEU A 84 -7.81 -6.13 21.21
N GLY A 85 -8.75 -6.99 20.81
CA GLY A 85 -8.94 -8.33 21.34
C GLY A 85 -10.07 -8.40 22.37
N THR A 86 -10.51 -9.59 22.65
CA THR A 86 -11.66 -9.87 23.56
C THR A 86 -11.35 -10.96 24.57
N VAL A 87 -10.28 -11.73 24.36
CA VAL A 87 -9.90 -12.87 25.23
C VAL A 87 -8.75 -12.46 26.14
N GLU A 88 -9.06 -12.34 27.44
CA GLU A 88 -8.07 -12.00 28.46
C GLU A 88 -7.17 -13.20 28.80
N ARG A 89 -5.97 -12.91 29.25
CA ARG A 89 -5.01 -13.89 29.73
C ARG A 89 -5.50 -14.49 31.04
N ALA A 90 -5.71 -15.80 31.06
CA ALA A 90 -6.10 -16.53 32.25
C ALA A 90 -5.32 -17.87 32.40
N MET A 91 -5.18 -18.34 33.63
CA MET A 91 -4.67 -19.69 33.89
C MET A 91 -5.83 -20.67 33.85
N VAL A 92 -5.79 -21.60 32.90
CA VAL A 92 -6.84 -22.64 32.75
C VAL A 92 -6.22 -24.02 33.00
N TYR A 93 -6.91 -24.85 33.73
CA TYR A 93 -6.47 -26.22 33.94
C TYR A 93 -6.63 -27.04 32.66
N ASN A 94 -5.53 -27.60 32.17
CA ASN A 94 -5.52 -28.47 31.00
C ASN A 94 -5.56 -29.94 31.48
N PRO A 95 -6.69 -30.67 31.32
CA PRO A 95 -6.82 -32.05 31.78
C PRO A 95 -5.92 -33.04 31.03
N ALA A 96 -5.46 -32.70 29.82
CA ALA A 96 -4.55 -33.54 29.01
C ALA A 96 -3.12 -33.54 29.55
N THR A 97 -2.65 -32.41 30.08
CA THR A 97 -1.31 -32.26 30.64
C THR A 97 -1.29 -32.26 32.15
N MET A 98 -2.49 -32.29 32.81
CA MET A 98 -2.69 -32.16 34.25
C MET A 98 -1.99 -30.95 34.89
N LYS A 99 -1.86 -29.85 34.12
CA LYS A 99 -1.22 -28.61 34.56
C LYS A 99 -2.11 -27.40 34.31
N ASN A 100 -1.88 -26.35 35.09
CA ASN A 100 -2.43 -25.03 34.74
C ASN A 100 -1.59 -24.43 33.66
N GLU A 101 -2.20 -24.13 32.54
CA GLU A 101 -1.58 -23.51 31.37
C GLU A 101 -2.25 -22.18 31.11
N VAL A 102 -1.52 -21.26 30.46
CA VAL A 102 -2.09 -19.98 29.99
C VAL A 102 -3.02 -20.30 28.85
N ASN A 103 -4.24 -19.76 28.87
CA ASN A 103 -5.18 -19.88 27.75
C ASN A 103 -4.61 -19.23 26.47
N ASP A 104 -5.21 -19.54 25.34
CA ASP A 104 -5.01 -18.78 24.12
C ASP A 104 -5.69 -17.41 24.29
N TYR A 105 -4.90 -16.34 24.35
CA TYR A 105 -5.35 -14.98 24.66
C TYR A 105 -4.98 -13.99 23.55
N ASP A 106 -5.76 -12.93 23.44
CA ASP A 106 -5.50 -11.86 22.50
C ASP A 106 -4.42 -10.91 23.04
N ASN A 107 -3.43 -10.60 22.20
CA ASN A 107 -2.41 -9.62 22.53
C ASN A 107 -2.75 -8.29 21.87
N SER A 108 -3.31 -7.35 22.64
CA SER A 108 -3.75 -6.04 22.18
C SER A 108 -2.65 -5.24 21.47
N LEU A 109 -1.40 -5.32 21.94
CA LEU A 109 -0.27 -4.65 21.30
C LEU A 109 0.04 -5.21 19.91
N LEU A 110 0.01 -6.55 19.78
CA LEU A 110 0.22 -7.20 18.47
C LEU A 110 -0.94 -6.92 17.52
N ILE A 111 -2.18 -6.91 18.02
CA ILE A 111 -3.36 -6.56 17.22
C ILE A 111 -3.24 -5.12 16.73
N LEU A 112 -2.90 -4.18 17.59
CA LEU A 112 -2.67 -2.78 17.20
C LEU A 112 -1.55 -2.65 16.17
N LEU A 113 -0.40 -3.28 16.43
CA LEU A 113 0.76 -3.24 15.53
C LEU A 113 0.43 -3.79 14.15
N PHE A 114 -0.04 -5.04 14.08
CA PHE A 114 -0.37 -5.68 12.80
C PHE A 114 -1.59 -5.05 12.13
N GLY A 115 -2.56 -4.57 12.89
CA GLY A 115 -3.71 -3.85 12.37
C GLY A 115 -3.33 -2.54 11.69
N VAL A 116 -2.48 -1.71 12.31
CA VAL A 116 -1.98 -0.45 11.74
C VAL A 116 -1.10 -0.71 10.53
N ILE A 117 -0.21 -1.71 10.59
CA ILE A 117 0.61 -2.12 9.45
C ILE A 117 -0.30 -2.54 8.28
N SER A 118 -1.26 -3.42 8.53
CA SER A 118 -2.17 -3.93 7.50
C SER A 118 -3.04 -2.84 6.89
N LEU A 119 -3.53 -1.90 7.69
CA LEU A 119 -4.26 -0.73 7.20
C LEU A 119 -3.38 0.14 6.29
N SER A 120 -2.13 0.35 6.68
CA SER A 120 -1.17 1.10 5.87
C SER A 120 -0.87 0.40 4.54
N PHE A 121 -0.66 -0.92 4.55
CA PHE A 121 -0.50 -1.72 3.33
C PHE A 121 -1.72 -1.66 2.42
N LEU A 122 -2.92 -1.70 2.98
CA LEU A 122 -4.16 -1.57 2.22
C LEU A 122 -4.26 -0.20 1.52
N ILE A 123 -3.98 0.88 2.25
CA ILE A 123 -3.99 2.24 1.67
C ILE A 123 -2.96 2.36 0.55
N VAL A 124 -1.71 1.93 0.79
CA VAL A 124 -0.66 1.95 -0.22
C VAL A 124 -1.02 1.07 -1.41
N GLY A 125 -1.57 -0.12 -1.18
CA GLY A 125 -2.04 -1.04 -2.21
C GLY A 125 -3.10 -0.41 -3.13
N ILE A 126 -4.10 0.27 -2.55
CA ILE A 126 -5.13 1.00 -3.30
C ILE A 126 -4.50 2.12 -4.14
N LEU A 127 -3.57 2.90 -3.59
CA LEU A 127 -2.88 3.96 -4.31
C LEU A 127 -2.04 3.42 -5.48
N LEU A 128 -1.34 2.31 -5.27
CA LEU A 128 -0.57 1.62 -6.32
C LEU A 128 -1.48 1.07 -7.41
N TRP A 129 -2.63 0.48 -7.05
CA TRP A 129 -3.64 0.00 -7.99
C TRP A 129 -4.20 1.17 -8.83
N MET A 130 -4.57 2.28 -8.20
CA MET A 130 -5.02 3.48 -8.92
C MET A 130 -3.94 4.04 -9.86
N ALA A 131 -2.68 4.09 -9.38
CA ALA A 131 -1.54 4.52 -10.19
C ALA A 131 -1.32 3.59 -11.40
N ASN A 132 -1.50 2.28 -11.20
CA ASN A 132 -1.39 1.27 -12.25
C ASN A 132 -2.44 1.48 -13.35
N VAL A 133 -3.71 1.63 -13.00
CA VAL A 133 -4.80 1.90 -13.95
C VAL A 133 -4.53 3.19 -14.74
N ARG A 134 -4.09 4.25 -14.07
CA ARG A 134 -3.69 5.49 -14.71
C ARG A 134 -2.52 5.31 -15.68
N ASN A 135 -1.53 4.52 -15.30
CA ASN A 135 -0.37 4.25 -16.16
C ASN A 135 -0.76 3.44 -17.40
N THR A 136 -1.65 2.45 -17.28
CA THR A 136 -2.17 1.69 -18.44
C THR A 136 -2.97 2.57 -19.39
N TYR A 137 -3.71 3.56 -18.88
CA TYR A 137 -4.40 4.56 -19.69
C TYR A 137 -3.42 5.49 -20.43
N ARG A 138 -2.38 5.94 -19.76
CA ARG A 138 -1.31 6.73 -20.41
C ARG A 138 -0.61 5.95 -21.52
N LEU A 139 -0.42 4.64 -21.34
CA LEU A 139 0.11 3.77 -22.40
C LEU A 139 -0.86 3.65 -23.58
N GLN A 140 -2.18 3.62 -23.33
CA GLN A 140 -3.18 3.68 -24.38
C GLN A 140 -3.03 4.94 -25.22
N LEU A 141 -3.01 6.12 -24.58
CA LEU A 141 -2.88 7.39 -25.26
C LEU A 141 -1.57 7.51 -26.08
N ARG A 142 -0.47 6.90 -25.57
CA ARG A 142 0.79 6.82 -26.32
C ARG A 142 0.67 5.94 -27.55
N ALA A 143 0.00 4.77 -27.42
CA ALA A 143 -0.22 3.85 -28.53
C ALA A 143 -1.09 4.47 -29.63
N GLU A 144 -2.17 5.16 -29.26
CA GLU A 144 -3.07 5.86 -30.17
C GLU A 144 -2.37 7.03 -30.90
N ALA A 145 -1.43 7.69 -30.22
CA ALA A 145 -0.59 8.73 -30.80
C ALA A 145 0.56 8.19 -31.67
N GLY A 146 0.65 6.86 -31.90
CA GLY A 146 1.74 6.24 -32.67
C GLY A 146 3.12 6.36 -32.02
N LYS A 147 3.21 6.70 -30.72
CA LYS A 147 4.47 6.84 -30.01
C LYS A 147 5.01 5.48 -29.58
N HIS A 148 6.33 5.37 -29.54
CA HIS A 148 7.00 4.18 -29.04
C HIS A 148 6.56 3.85 -27.61
N ILE A 149 6.29 2.58 -27.37
CA ILE A 149 6.01 2.03 -26.05
C ILE A 149 7.24 1.24 -25.61
N ASN A 150 7.84 1.64 -24.50
CA ASN A 150 9.03 1.01 -23.97
C ASN A 150 8.77 -0.48 -23.71
N THR A 151 9.75 -1.32 -24.04
CA THR A 151 9.80 -2.69 -23.59
C THR A 151 10.22 -2.76 -22.12
N PHE A 152 10.04 -3.92 -21.47
CA PHE A 152 10.49 -4.10 -20.08
C PHE A 152 12.00 -3.82 -19.90
N LYS A 153 12.82 -4.22 -20.88
CA LYS A 153 14.27 -3.97 -20.88
C LYS A 153 14.60 -2.48 -20.97
N GLU A 154 13.88 -1.74 -21.79
CA GLU A 154 14.04 -0.29 -21.92
C GLU A 154 13.61 0.43 -20.64
N ASP A 155 12.49 0.03 -20.01
CA ASP A 155 12.06 0.57 -18.72
C ASP A 155 13.13 0.30 -17.62
N CYS A 156 13.70 -0.91 -17.56
CA CYS A 156 14.78 -1.22 -16.61
C CYS A 156 16.03 -0.38 -16.88
N ASN A 157 16.39 -0.20 -18.15
CA ASN A 157 17.55 0.61 -18.53
C ASN A 157 17.33 2.09 -18.18
N GLU A 158 16.14 2.62 -18.40
CA GLU A 158 15.76 3.99 -18.00
C GLU A 158 15.84 4.17 -16.46
N MET A 159 15.40 3.17 -15.70
CA MET A 159 15.51 3.20 -14.21
C MET A 159 16.95 3.13 -13.71
N LEU A 160 17.81 2.40 -14.41
CA LEU A 160 19.22 2.20 -14.00
C LEU A 160 20.16 3.30 -14.50
N ASN A 161 19.77 4.06 -15.52
CA ASN A 161 20.58 5.13 -16.10
C ASN A 161 19.92 6.50 -15.88
N ASP A 162 18.87 6.81 -16.62
CA ASP A 162 18.28 8.16 -16.64
C ASP A 162 17.63 8.52 -15.28
N LYS A 163 17.02 7.54 -14.61
CA LYS A 163 16.34 7.69 -13.32
C LYS A 163 17.10 7.05 -12.15
N PHE A 164 18.39 6.79 -12.32
CA PHE A 164 19.21 6.10 -11.33
C PHE A 164 19.13 6.74 -9.94
N HIS A 165 19.10 8.06 -9.86
CA HIS A 165 18.97 8.78 -8.59
C HIS A 165 17.67 8.47 -7.83
N PHE A 166 16.54 8.25 -8.52
CA PHE A 166 15.28 7.81 -7.89
C PHE A 166 15.38 6.37 -7.42
N THR A 167 15.97 5.49 -8.23
CA THR A 167 16.17 4.08 -7.90
C THR A 167 17.08 3.92 -6.68
N LEU A 168 18.16 4.69 -6.63
CA LEU A 168 19.11 4.70 -5.51
C LEU A 168 18.45 5.23 -4.22
N LEU A 169 17.64 6.29 -4.29
CA LEU A 169 16.95 6.87 -3.14
C LEU A 169 15.77 6.02 -2.65
N ALA A 170 15.20 5.18 -3.50
CA ALA A 170 14.03 4.37 -3.16
C ALA A 170 14.28 3.47 -1.94
N LEU A 171 15.44 2.81 -1.86
CA LEU A 171 15.79 1.90 -0.76
C LEU A 171 15.95 2.62 0.59
N PRO A 172 16.75 3.71 0.71
CA PRO A 172 16.83 4.49 1.95
C PRO A 172 15.49 5.09 2.38
N VAL A 173 14.71 5.62 1.44
CA VAL A 173 13.38 6.20 1.74
C VAL A 173 12.44 5.11 2.27
N LEU A 174 12.42 3.93 1.65
CA LEU A 174 11.65 2.79 2.13
C LEU A 174 12.09 2.38 3.55
N GLY A 175 13.40 2.37 3.82
CA GLY A 175 13.94 2.11 5.14
C GLY A 175 13.44 3.11 6.19
N VAL A 176 13.45 4.40 5.89
CA VAL A 176 12.91 5.43 6.78
C VAL A 176 11.41 5.24 7.04
N ILE A 177 10.64 4.90 6.02
CA ILE A 177 9.20 4.64 6.17
C ILE A 177 8.96 3.45 7.10
N ILE A 178 9.66 2.33 6.89
CA ILE A 178 9.46 1.10 7.65
C ILE A 178 9.99 1.21 9.09
N PHE A 179 11.20 1.74 9.28
CA PHE A 179 11.87 1.70 10.58
C PHE A 179 11.65 2.95 11.44
N ASN A 180 11.24 4.08 10.87
CA ASN A 180 11.01 5.31 11.63
C ASN A 180 9.53 5.70 11.63
N ILE A 181 8.91 5.83 10.45
CA ILE A 181 7.54 6.36 10.36
C ILE A 181 6.55 5.34 10.92
N MET A 182 6.68 4.07 10.57
CA MET A 182 5.73 3.03 11.00
C MET A 182 5.71 2.86 12.53
N PRO A 183 6.86 2.69 13.24
CA PRO A 183 6.86 2.66 14.71
C PRO A 183 6.32 3.94 15.36
N LEU A 184 6.59 5.12 14.77
CA LEU A 184 6.06 6.39 15.26
C LEU A 184 4.52 6.42 15.20
N VAL A 185 3.93 5.95 14.10
CA VAL A 185 2.47 5.85 13.96
C VAL A 185 1.89 4.90 15.00
N VAL A 186 2.52 3.74 15.22
CA VAL A 186 2.09 2.78 16.24
C VAL A 186 2.19 3.39 17.64
N MET A 187 3.26 4.10 17.96
CA MET A 187 3.41 4.79 19.27
C MET A 187 2.32 5.86 19.47
N ILE A 188 1.97 6.61 18.42
CA ILE A 188 0.87 7.56 18.46
C ILE A 188 -0.46 6.82 18.73
N CYS A 189 -0.69 5.70 18.07
CA CYS A 189 -1.89 4.89 18.31
C CYS A 189 -1.96 4.36 19.74
N ILE A 190 -0.84 3.91 20.32
CA ILE A 190 -0.76 3.47 21.74
C ILE A 190 -1.18 4.60 22.68
N ALA A 191 -0.84 5.86 22.37
CA ALA A 191 -1.23 6.99 23.21
C ALA A 191 -2.76 7.21 23.29
N PHE A 192 -3.54 6.63 22.38
CA PHE A 192 -5.01 6.63 22.41
C PHE A 192 -5.62 5.38 23.07
N THR A 193 -4.79 4.45 23.55
CA THR A 193 -5.24 3.28 24.34
C THR A 193 -5.13 3.62 25.83
N ASN A 194 -5.67 2.76 26.68
CA ASN A 194 -5.55 2.86 28.14
C ASN A 194 -4.25 2.20 28.67
N TYR A 195 -3.20 2.14 27.87
CA TYR A 195 -1.92 1.53 28.22
C TYR A 195 -1.28 2.22 29.43
N ASP A 196 -1.21 1.48 30.54
CA ASP A 196 -0.52 1.89 31.77
C ASP A 196 0.06 0.67 32.51
N LYS A 197 0.51 0.85 33.76
CA LYS A 197 1.06 -0.28 34.56
C LYS A 197 0.05 -1.37 34.88
N SER A 198 -1.23 -1.04 34.96
CA SER A 198 -2.32 -1.99 35.24
C SER A 198 -2.91 -2.60 33.95
N HIS A 199 -2.78 -1.90 32.83
CA HIS A 199 -3.26 -2.30 31.52
C HIS A 199 -2.10 -2.56 30.55
N MET A 200 -1.18 -3.44 30.94
CA MET A 200 -0.10 -3.88 30.06
C MET A 200 -0.59 -4.94 29.07
N PRO A 201 0.05 -5.10 27.89
CA PRO A 201 -0.27 -6.23 27.04
C PRO A 201 -0.27 -7.55 27.80
N PRO A 202 -1.26 -8.43 27.56
CA PRO A 202 -2.18 -8.42 26.42
C PRO A 202 -3.44 -7.56 26.56
N ASN A 203 -3.68 -6.91 27.66
CA ASN A 203 -4.96 -6.28 28.04
C ASN A 203 -4.91 -4.73 27.98
N ALA A 204 -4.04 -4.16 27.13
CA ALA A 204 -3.91 -2.70 26.99
C ALA A 204 -5.02 -2.12 26.09
#